data_80de3cd31732d95ba8dda0e89152aa6e
#
_entry.id   80de3cd31732d95ba8dda0e89152aa6e
#
_cell.length_a   1.000
_cell.length_b   1.000
_cell.length_c   1.000
_cell.angle_alpha   90.00
_cell.angle_beta   90.00
_cell.angle_gamma   90.00
#
_symmetry.space_group_name_H-M   'P 1'
#
loop_
_entity.id
_entity.type
_entity.pdbx_description
1 polymer ?
#
loop_
_entity_poly.entity_id
_entity_poly.type
_entity_poly.pdbx_seq_one_letter_code
_entity_poly.pdbx_strand_id
1 'polypeptide(L)'
;MPRFAHNRGMLIVTVFVVLVFGYSLVSRRLASTVITAPLLFTVAGATLLLLPEFEAGLLAHRKAFLLIAETGLVMTLFTDAARVSPRMLKGNRNLPTRLLSTGMLLSIVLGAAAAMFVLGSLTWWEAGIVAAILAPTDAGLGQVIVNSERVPLRIRQALNVEAGLNDGLSVP
;
A
#
# COMPACT_ATOMS: atom_id res chain seq x y z
N MET A 1 -0.80 -20.06 -32.98
CA MET A 1 -0.69 -19.78 -31.53
C MET A 1 -0.54 -18.28 -31.14
N PRO A 2 0.02 -17.34 -31.93
CA PRO A 2 0.17 -15.95 -31.48
C PRO A 2 -1.14 -15.13 -31.35
N ARG A 3 -2.17 -15.44 -32.12
CA ARG A 3 -3.46 -14.72 -32.06
C ARG A 3 -4.22 -14.87 -30.72
N PHE A 4 -4.12 -16.02 -30.08
CA PHE A 4 -4.80 -16.25 -28.78
C PHE A 4 -4.16 -15.50 -27.61
N ALA A 5 -2.84 -15.36 -27.62
CA ALA A 5 -2.12 -14.58 -26.59
C ALA A 5 -2.40 -13.08 -26.70
N HIS A 6 -2.46 -12.55 -27.93
CA HIS A 6 -2.79 -11.15 -28.18
C HIS A 6 -4.22 -10.79 -27.71
N ASN A 7 -5.17 -11.67 -27.95
CA ASN A 7 -6.58 -11.46 -27.56
C ASN A 7 -6.77 -11.46 -26.03
N ARG A 8 -6.00 -12.28 -25.31
CA ARG A 8 -6.03 -12.34 -23.83
C ARG A 8 -5.44 -11.07 -23.18
N GLY A 9 -4.34 -10.55 -23.72
CA GLY A 9 -3.77 -9.29 -23.25
C GLY A 9 -4.74 -8.12 -23.43
N MET A 10 -5.42 -8.07 -24.58
CA MET A 10 -6.42 -7.03 -24.85
C MET A 10 -7.64 -7.14 -23.91
N LEU A 11 -8.08 -8.36 -23.59
CA LEU A 11 -9.17 -8.59 -22.64
C LEU A 11 -8.81 -8.05 -21.24
N ILE A 12 -7.61 -8.33 -20.73
CA ILE A 12 -7.15 -7.86 -19.41
C ILE A 12 -7.12 -6.33 -19.38
N VAL A 13 -6.53 -5.69 -20.39
CA VAL A 13 -6.49 -4.23 -20.49
C VAL A 13 -7.89 -3.64 -20.55
N THR A 14 -8.79 -4.23 -21.35
CA THR A 14 -10.18 -3.77 -21.46
C THR A 14 -10.90 -3.86 -20.11
N VAL A 15 -10.79 -4.98 -19.41
CA VAL A 15 -11.41 -5.16 -18.10
C VAL A 15 -10.83 -4.18 -17.08
N PHE A 16 -9.51 -3.99 -17.09
CA PHE A 16 -8.87 -2.99 -16.22
C PHE A 16 -9.41 -1.58 -16.47
N VAL A 17 -9.47 -1.15 -17.74
CA VAL A 17 -10.03 0.17 -18.11
C VAL A 17 -11.49 0.30 -17.68
N VAL A 18 -12.31 -0.73 -17.89
CA VAL A 18 -13.72 -0.74 -17.46
C VAL A 18 -13.84 -0.63 -15.94
N LEU A 19 -13.01 -1.35 -15.19
CA LEU A 19 -12.99 -1.28 -13.72
C LEU A 19 -12.59 0.11 -13.23
N VAL A 20 -11.53 0.71 -13.80
CA VAL A 20 -11.08 2.06 -13.44
C VAL A 20 -12.16 3.10 -13.77
N PHE A 21 -12.76 2.99 -14.95
CA PHE A 21 -13.85 3.88 -15.36
C PHE A 21 -15.08 3.73 -14.46
N GLY A 22 -15.51 2.49 -14.21
CA GLY A 22 -16.63 2.20 -13.30
C GLY A 22 -16.37 2.72 -11.88
N TYR A 23 -15.16 2.52 -11.35
CA TYR A 23 -14.76 3.10 -10.07
C TYR A 23 -14.84 4.62 -10.09
N SER A 24 -14.34 5.27 -11.15
CA SER A 24 -14.37 6.73 -11.28
C SER A 24 -15.79 7.31 -11.17
N LEU A 25 -16.80 6.63 -11.75
CA LEU A 25 -18.20 7.04 -11.70
C LEU A 25 -18.80 6.98 -10.28
N VAL A 26 -18.35 6.01 -9.47
CA VAL A 26 -18.91 5.79 -8.12
C VAL A 26 -17.99 6.27 -7.00
N SER A 27 -16.76 6.70 -7.30
CA SER A 27 -15.72 7.07 -6.34
C SER A 27 -16.19 8.11 -5.32
N ARG A 28 -16.95 9.10 -5.77
CA ARG A 28 -17.50 10.15 -4.91
C ARG A 28 -18.49 9.62 -3.87
N ARG A 29 -19.27 8.58 -4.21
CA ARG A 29 -20.18 7.92 -3.26
C ARG A 29 -19.41 7.00 -2.33
N LEU A 30 -18.40 6.32 -2.82
CA LEU A 30 -17.55 5.43 -2.04
C LEU A 30 -16.64 6.19 -1.05
N ALA A 31 -16.26 7.43 -1.34
CA ALA A 31 -15.45 8.27 -0.45
C ALA A 31 -16.07 8.48 0.95
N SER A 32 -17.38 8.30 1.09
CA SER A 32 -18.08 8.37 2.39
C SER A 32 -18.24 7.00 3.07
N THR A 33 -17.70 5.94 2.49
CA THR A 33 -17.80 4.54 3.00
C THR A 33 -16.43 4.01 3.42
N VAL A 34 -16.42 2.85 4.08
CA VAL A 34 -15.19 2.11 4.42
C VAL A 34 -14.56 1.40 3.22
N ILE A 35 -15.19 1.45 2.04
CA ILE A 35 -14.71 0.77 0.83
C ILE A 35 -13.68 1.68 0.14
N THR A 36 -12.41 1.35 0.31
CA THR A 36 -11.31 2.07 -0.32
C THR A 36 -11.02 1.56 -1.73
N ALA A 37 -10.41 2.39 -2.58
CA ALA A 37 -10.01 1.99 -3.93
C ALA A 37 -9.10 0.75 -3.95
N PRO A 38 -8.04 0.65 -3.10
CA PRO A 38 -7.21 -0.54 -3.02
C PRO A 38 -8.00 -1.80 -2.68
N LEU A 39 -8.92 -1.73 -1.72
CA LEU A 39 -9.77 -2.87 -1.35
C LEU A 39 -10.61 -3.34 -2.54
N LEU A 40 -11.27 -2.41 -3.23
CA LEU A 40 -12.13 -2.74 -4.37
C LEU A 40 -11.32 -3.38 -5.51
N PHE A 41 -10.18 -2.79 -5.89
CA PHE A 41 -9.33 -3.34 -6.96
C PHE A 41 -8.70 -4.67 -6.58
N THR A 42 -8.33 -4.88 -5.31
CA THR A 42 -7.80 -6.17 -4.83
C THR A 42 -8.86 -7.26 -4.91
N VAL A 43 -10.07 -6.99 -4.43
CA VAL A 43 -11.18 -7.95 -4.51
C VAL A 43 -11.56 -8.24 -5.96
N ALA A 44 -11.65 -7.21 -6.82
CA ALA A 44 -11.92 -7.39 -8.24
C ALA A 44 -10.81 -8.21 -8.92
N GLY A 45 -9.54 -7.93 -8.64
CA GLY A 45 -8.42 -8.71 -9.17
C GLY A 45 -8.44 -10.17 -8.71
N ALA A 46 -8.69 -10.40 -7.41
CA ALA A 46 -8.79 -11.74 -6.85
C ALA A 46 -9.94 -12.55 -7.47
N THR A 47 -11.10 -11.93 -7.69
CA THR A 47 -12.25 -12.60 -8.35
C THR A 47 -11.99 -12.89 -9.82
N LEU A 48 -11.28 -11.99 -10.54
CA LEU A 48 -10.91 -12.22 -11.94
C LEU A 48 -9.92 -13.38 -12.08
N LEU A 49 -9.03 -13.60 -11.11
CA LEU A 49 -8.10 -14.73 -11.12
C LEU A 49 -8.79 -16.10 -11.01
N LEU A 50 -10.05 -16.16 -10.56
CA LEU A 50 -10.83 -17.38 -10.59
C LEU A 50 -11.21 -17.80 -12.03
N LEU A 51 -11.06 -16.93 -13.00
CA LEU A 51 -11.28 -17.21 -14.41
C LEU A 51 -9.96 -17.69 -15.06
N PRO A 52 -9.90 -18.93 -15.59
CA PRO A 52 -8.66 -19.51 -16.13
C PRO A 52 -8.02 -18.67 -17.26
N GLU A 53 -8.84 -17.92 -17.98
CA GLU A 53 -8.38 -17.05 -19.07
C GLU A 53 -7.56 -15.87 -18.55
N PHE A 54 -7.96 -15.30 -17.41
CA PHE A 54 -7.24 -14.21 -16.75
C PHE A 54 -5.95 -14.70 -16.10
N GLU A 55 -6.01 -15.82 -15.39
CA GLU A 55 -4.81 -16.43 -14.80
C GLU A 55 -3.74 -16.71 -15.87
N ALA A 56 -4.14 -17.38 -16.96
CA ALA A 56 -3.22 -17.68 -18.06
C ALA A 56 -2.67 -16.43 -18.75
N GLY A 57 -3.49 -15.36 -18.88
CA GLY A 57 -3.05 -14.09 -19.42
C GLY A 57 -2.06 -13.37 -18.50
N LEU A 58 -2.30 -13.37 -17.20
CA LEU A 58 -1.40 -12.78 -16.21
C LEU A 58 -0.05 -13.50 -16.19
N LEU A 59 -0.05 -14.83 -16.19
CA LEU A 59 1.18 -15.63 -16.22
C LEU A 59 1.99 -15.39 -17.50
N ALA A 60 1.32 -15.28 -18.66
CA ALA A 60 1.98 -15.01 -19.94
C ALA A 60 2.68 -13.65 -19.98
N HIS A 61 2.15 -12.64 -19.26
CA HIS A 61 2.66 -11.26 -19.27
C HIS A 61 3.19 -10.82 -17.89
N ARG A 62 3.53 -11.76 -17.00
CA ARG A 62 3.92 -11.51 -15.62
C ARG A 62 4.96 -10.40 -15.46
N LYS A 63 6.00 -10.40 -16.29
CA LYS A 63 7.07 -9.38 -16.21
C LYS A 63 6.56 -7.97 -16.48
N ALA A 64 5.66 -7.80 -17.44
CA ALA A 64 5.07 -6.50 -17.76
C ALA A 64 4.16 -6.00 -16.63
N PHE A 65 3.34 -6.88 -16.06
CA PHE A 65 2.48 -6.53 -14.93
C PHE A 65 3.29 -6.17 -13.68
N LEU A 66 4.36 -6.92 -13.37
CA LEU A 66 5.26 -6.59 -12.26
C LEU A 66 5.91 -5.23 -12.46
N LEU A 67 6.43 -4.94 -13.66
CA LEU A 67 7.05 -3.64 -13.95
C LEU A 67 6.06 -2.48 -13.77
N ILE A 68 4.81 -2.64 -14.21
CA ILE A 68 3.75 -1.63 -14.02
C ILE A 68 3.44 -1.46 -12.52
N ALA A 69 3.31 -2.56 -11.78
CA ALA A 69 3.03 -2.53 -10.34
C ALA A 69 4.17 -1.88 -9.56
N GLU A 70 5.42 -2.25 -9.83
CA GLU A 70 6.62 -1.67 -9.21
C GLU A 70 6.73 -0.17 -9.53
N THR A 71 6.50 0.22 -10.79
CA THR A 71 6.51 1.64 -11.17
C THR A 71 5.40 2.42 -10.47
N GLY A 72 4.20 1.85 -10.38
CA GLY A 72 3.08 2.44 -9.65
C GLY A 72 3.39 2.61 -8.17
N LEU A 73 3.97 1.59 -7.53
CA LEU A 73 4.39 1.63 -6.13
C LEU A 73 5.43 2.75 -5.92
N VAL A 74 6.49 2.78 -6.73
CA VAL A 74 7.53 3.83 -6.64
C VAL A 74 6.93 5.23 -6.77
N MET A 75 6.01 5.44 -7.72
CA MET A 75 5.34 6.73 -7.89
C MET A 75 4.46 7.11 -6.68
N THR A 76 3.78 6.15 -6.08
CA THR A 76 2.97 6.37 -4.87
C THR A 76 3.85 6.75 -3.69
N LEU A 77 4.88 5.96 -3.40
CA LEU A 77 5.83 6.21 -2.32
C LEU A 77 6.55 7.56 -2.50
N PHE A 78 6.95 7.88 -3.73
CA PHE A 78 7.56 9.17 -4.05
C PHE A 78 6.60 10.34 -3.77
N THR A 79 5.35 10.20 -4.18
CA THR A 79 4.32 11.23 -3.97
C THR A 79 4.05 11.44 -2.49
N ASP A 80 3.97 10.38 -1.70
CA ASP A 80 3.73 10.47 -0.26
C ASP A 80 4.94 11.05 0.47
N ALA A 81 6.15 10.65 0.13
CA ALA A 81 7.37 11.27 0.65
C ALA A 81 7.49 12.76 0.27
N ALA A 82 7.10 13.14 -0.94
CA ALA A 82 7.15 14.54 -1.41
C ALA A 82 6.19 15.47 -0.65
N ARG A 83 5.14 14.94 -0.02
CA ARG A 83 4.23 15.72 0.85
C ARG A 83 4.86 16.13 2.17
N VAL A 84 5.97 15.50 2.57
CA VAL A 84 6.69 15.82 3.79
C VAL A 84 7.48 17.11 3.62
N SER A 85 7.05 18.17 4.29
CA SER A 85 7.76 19.47 4.22
C SER A 85 9.01 19.46 5.10
N PRO A 86 10.21 19.85 4.59
CA PRO A 86 11.43 19.98 5.39
C PRO A 86 11.30 20.99 6.55
N ARG A 87 10.41 21.98 6.41
CA ARG A 87 10.13 22.96 7.48
C ARG A 87 9.39 22.31 8.66
N MET A 88 8.52 21.35 8.41
CA MET A 88 7.83 20.59 9.46
C MET A 88 8.80 19.75 10.29
N LEU A 89 9.80 19.15 9.62
CA LEU A 89 10.87 18.40 10.30
C LEU A 89 11.73 19.30 11.21
N LYS A 90 12.01 20.56 10.83
CA LYS A 90 12.84 21.46 11.64
C LYS A 90 12.18 21.90 12.95
N GLY A 91 10.86 22.05 12.98
CA GLY A 91 10.13 22.57 14.14
C GLY A 91 9.86 21.53 15.24
N ASN A 92 9.77 20.24 14.91
CA ASN A 92 9.36 19.20 15.86
C ASN A 92 9.92 17.83 15.48
N ARG A 93 11.24 17.67 15.56
CA ARG A 93 11.93 16.44 15.12
C ARG A 93 11.71 15.24 16.05
N ASN A 94 11.54 15.48 17.35
CA ASN A 94 11.60 14.42 18.35
C ASN A 94 10.46 13.39 18.18
N LEU A 95 9.25 13.83 17.88
CA LEU A 95 8.10 12.93 17.80
C LEU A 95 8.14 12.07 16.52
N PRO A 96 8.29 12.63 15.29
CA PRO A 96 8.44 11.81 14.09
C PRO A 96 9.65 10.87 14.14
N THR A 97 10.80 11.36 14.62
CA THR A 97 12.01 10.52 14.73
C THR A 97 11.79 9.34 15.68
N ARG A 98 11.12 9.55 16.81
CA ARG A 98 10.80 8.45 17.74
C ARG A 98 9.80 7.46 17.16
N LEU A 99 8.82 7.93 16.40
CA LEU A 99 7.86 7.04 15.72
C LEU A 99 8.56 6.20 14.65
N LEU A 100 9.35 6.83 13.79
CA LEU A 100 10.06 6.15 12.68
C LEU A 100 11.24 5.28 13.13
N SER A 101 11.86 5.56 14.29
CA SER A 101 12.97 4.74 14.81
C SER A 101 12.45 3.74 15.85
N THR A 102 12.30 4.18 17.08
CA THR A 102 11.95 3.30 18.21
C THR A 102 10.56 2.66 18.05
N GLY A 103 9.58 3.43 17.60
CA GLY A 103 8.22 2.93 17.39
C GLY A 103 8.19 1.83 16.35
N MET A 104 8.75 2.09 15.17
CA MET A 104 8.77 1.14 14.06
C MET A 104 9.59 -0.11 14.38
N LEU A 105 10.79 0.04 14.95
CA LEU A 105 11.61 -1.11 15.37
C LEU A 105 10.88 -1.98 16.39
N LEU A 106 10.23 -1.35 17.38
CA LEU A 106 9.46 -2.07 18.39
C LEU A 106 8.27 -2.80 17.76
N SER A 107 7.57 -2.16 16.82
CA SER A 107 6.46 -2.77 16.07
C SER A 107 6.93 -3.98 15.26
N ILE A 108 8.09 -3.89 14.59
CA ILE A 108 8.68 -5.02 13.84
C ILE A 108 9.05 -6.17 14.78
N VAL A 109 9.74 -5.89 15.89
CA VAL A 109 10.17 -6.93 16.84
C VAL A 109 8.96 -7.62 17.47
N LEU A 110 7.98 -6.86 17.96
CA LEU A 110 6.77 -7.41 18.56
C LEU A 110 5.90 -8.12 17.50
N GLY A 111 5.83 -7.57 16.30
CA GLY A 111 5.13 -8.18 15.17
C GLY A 111 5.75 -9.52 14.77
N ALA A 112 7.09 -9.59 14.71
CA ALA A 112 7.81 -10.84 14.43
C ALA A 112 7.56 -11.90 15.53
N ALA A 113 7.62 -11.51 16.80
CA ALA A 113 7.30 -12.40 17.90
C ALA A 113 5.86 -12.91 17.83
N ALA A 114 4.91 -12.01 17.55
CA ALA A 114 3.50 -12.38 17.37
C ALA A 114 3.30 -13.30 16.17
N ALA A 115 3.95 -13.02 15.03
CA ALA A 115 3.86 -13.86 13.83
C ALA A 115 4.41 -15.28 14.10
N MET A 116 5.52 -15.42 14.81
CA MET A 116 6.04 -16.72 15.22
C MET A 116 5.07 -17.47 16.13
N PHE A 117 4.46 -16.77 17.07
CA PHE A 117 3.51 -17.39 18.00
C PHE A 117 2.21 -17.84 17.31
N VAL A 118 1.68 -17.03 16.40
CA VAL A 118 0.39 -17.31 15.73
C VAL A 118 0.56 -18.32 14.59
N LEU A 119 1.61 -18.18 13.78
CA LEU A 119 1.82 -19.01 12.59
C LEU A 119 2.66 -20.27 12.86
N GLY A 120 3.41 -20.32 13.97
CA GLY A 120 4.09 -21.51 14.49
C GLY A 120 5.14 -22.20 13.59
N SER A 121 5.07 -21.97 12.28
CA SER A 121 5.93 -22.60 11.26
C SER A 121 7.00 -21.67 10.68
N LEU A 122 6.98 -20.39 11.04
CA LEU A 122 7.91 -19.40 10.51
C LEU A 122 9.23 -19.41 11.25
N THR A 123 10.32 -19.30 10.51
CA THR A 123 11.63 -18.98 11.06
C THR A 123 11.65 -17.52 11.55
N TRP A 124 12.60 -17.18 12.40
CA TRP A 124 12.77 -15.81 12.89
C TRP A 124 12.92 -14.78 11.75
N TRP A 125 13.61 -15.13 10.69
CA TRP A 125 13.80 -14.26 9.51
C TRP A 125 12.50 -14.06 8.74
N GLU A 126 11.74 -15.11 8.49
CA GLU A 126 10.45 -15.04 7.81
C GLU A 126 9.44 -14.21 8.62
N ALA A 127 9.39 -14.42 9.94
CA ALA A 127 8.57 -13.63 10.83
C ALA A 127 8.98 -12.16 10.85
N GLY A 128 10.30 -11.88 10.79
CA GLY A 128 10.84 -10.54 10.66
C GLY A 128 10.41 -9.84 9.36
N ILE A 129 10.47 -10.55 8.23
CA ILE A 129 10.02 -10.04 6.92
C ILE A 129 8.51 -9.74 6.96
N VAL A 130 7.69 -10.66 7.47
CA VAL A 130 6.25 -10.45 7.60
C VAL A 130 5.95 -9.23 8.47
N ALA A 131 6.64 -9.11 9.60
CA ALA A 131 6.47 -7.96 10.50
C ALA A 131 6.92 -6.64 9.85
N ALA A 132 8.02 -6.63 9.09
CA ALA A 132 8.50 -5.45 8.37
C ALA A 132 7.52 -4.99 7.29
N ILE A 133 6.89 -5.94 6.58
CA ILE A 133 5.85 -5.63 5.57
C ILE A 133 4.59 -5.06 6.21
N LEU A 134 4.23 -5.51 7.42
CA LEU A 134 3.01 -5.09 8.11
C LEU A 134 3.21 -3.88 9.05
N ALA A 135 4.46 -3.48 9.33
CA ALA A 135 4.75 -2.39 10.24
C ALA A 135 4.39 -0.99 9.72
N PRO A 136 4.55 -0.67 8.42
CA PRO A 136 4.15 0.62 7.89
C PRO A 136 2.65 0.84 7.98
N THR A 137 2.28 2.09 8.22
CA THR A 137 0.88 2.52 8.28
C THR A 137 0.51 3.24 6.98
N ASP A 138 -0.68 2.96 6.45
CA ASP A 138 -1.17 3.64 5.24
C ASP A 138 -1.51 5.11 5.55
N ALA A 139 -0.89 6.01 4.80
CA ALA A 139 -1.17 7.44 4.84
C ALA A 139 -2.66 7.76 4.60
N GLY A 140 -3.35 6.97 3.77
CA GLY A 140 -4.77 7.13 3.47
C GLY A 140 -5.67 6.96 4.70
N LEU A 141 -5.37 5.99 5.56
CA LEU A 141 -6.12 5.77 6.80
C LEU A 141 -5.88 6.90 7.81
N GLY A 142 -4.68 7.47 7.83
CA GLY A 142 -4.31 8.58 8.70
C GLY A 142 -4.88 9.95 8.27
N GLN A 143 -5.30 10.11 7.02
CA GLN A 143 -5.75 11.40 6.47
C GLN A 143 -6.92 12.03 7.24
N VAL A 144 -7.84 11.23 7.74
CA VAL A 144 -8.96 11.72 8.56
C VAL A 144 -8.44 12.42 9.81
N ILE A 145 -7.40 11.90 10.44
CA ILE A 145 -6.78 12.46 11.65
C ILE A 145 -5.92 13.66 11.27
N VAL A 146 -5.11 13.54 10.21
CA VAL A 146 -4.20 14.60 9.73
C VAL A 146 -4.97 15.85 9.28
N ASN A 147 -6.15 15.69 8.71
CA ASN A 147 -6.99 16.78 8.24
C ASN A 147 -7.95 17.33 9.32
N SER A 148 -8.07 16.68 10.48
CA SER A 148 -8.97 17.08 11.55
C SER A 148 -8.41 18.27 12.34
N GLU A 149 -9.10 19.41 12.34
CA GLU A 149 -8.73 20.59 13.14
C GLU A 149 -8.81 20.34 14.65
N ARG A 150 -9.53 19.28 15.09
CA ARG A 150 -9.62 18.87 16.51
C ARG A 150 -8.34 18.24 17.02
N VAL A 151 -7.46 17.76 16.12
CA VAL A 151 -6.18 17.17 16.48
C VAL A 151 -5.10 18.27 16.50
N PRO A 152 -4.30 18.38 17.60
CA PRO A 152 -3.23 19.37 17.66
C PRO A 152 -2.30 19.32 16.45
N LEU A 153 -1.95 20.47 15.91
CA LEU A 153 -1.11 20.61 14.70
C LEU A 153 0.18 19.78 14.78
N ARG A 154 0.79 19.73 15.97
CA ARG A 154 2.02 18.98 16.22
C ARG A 154 1.86 17.48 15.99
N ILE A 155 0.73 16.91 16.38
CA ILE A 155 0.42 15.48 16.19
C ILE A 155 0.12 15.21 14.71
N ARG A 156 -0.68 16.07 14.07
CA ARG A 156 -0.97 15.95 12.63
C ARG A 156 0.30 15.97 11.79
N GLN A 157 1.21 16.88 12.11
CA GLN A 157 2.50 16.97 11.40
C GLN A 157 3.37 15.73 11.63
N ALA A 158 3.41 15.20 12.86
CA ALA A 158 4.17 13.99 13.16
C ALA A 158 3.66 12.77 12.42
N LEU A 159 2.34 12.58 12.37
CA LEU A 159 1.69 11.50 11.64
C LEU A 159 1.88 11.62 10.12
N ASN A 160 1.83 12.85 9.60
CA ASN A 160 2.07 13.07 8.17
C ASN A 160 3.52 12.75 7.76
N VAL A 161 4.48 13.06 8.62
CA VAL A 161 5.89 12.71 8.39
C VAL A 161 6.11 11.20 8.53
N GLU A 162 5.51 10.59 9.53
CA GLU A 162 5.59 9.15 9.76
C GLU A 162 5.01 8.39 8.56
N ALA A 163 3.78 8.69 8.17
CA ALA A 163 3.12 8.03 7.06
C ALA A 163 3.78 8.26 5.68
N GLY A 164 4.50 9.38 5.49
CA GLY A 164 5.22 9.65 4.25
C GLY A 164 6.63 9.02 4.16
N LEU A 165 7.18 8.53 5.27
CA LEU A 165 8.55 8.00 5.31
C LEU A 165 8.65 6.55 5.79
N ASN A 166 7.63 6.02 6.45
CA ASN A 166 7.64 4.67 7.03
C ASN A 166 7.80 3.58 5.96
N ASP A 167 7.10 3.71 4.84
CA ASP A 167 7.18 2.75 3.74
C ASP A 167 8.61 2.67 3.16
N GLY A 168 9.25 3.82 2.96
CA GLY A 168 10.62 3.88 2.47
C GLY A 168 11.67 3.35 3.44
N LEU A 169 11.35 3.30 4.74
CA LEU A 169 12.25 2.75 5.78
C LEU A 169 12.04 1.24 5.99
N SER A 170 10.88 0.71 5.66
CA SER A 170 10.54 -0.70 5.85
C SER A 170 10.83 -1.58 4.64
N VAL A 171 11.01 -0.99 3.47
CA VAL A 171 11.43 -1.75 2.26
C VAL A 171 12.85 -2.23 2.44
N PRO A 172 13.08 -3.55 2.42
CA PRO A 172 14.42 -4.15 2.55
C PRO A 172 15.28 -3.94 1.31
#